data_b09ad157de9231b7e98b7043464f6689
#
_entry.id   b09ad157de9231b7e98b7043464f6689
#
_cell.length_a   1.000
_cell.length_b   1.000
_cell.length_c   1.000
_cell.angle_alpha   90.00
_cell.angle_beta   90.00
_cell.angle_gamma   90.00
#
_symmetry.space_group_name_H-M   'P 1'
#
loop_
_entity.id
_entity.type
_entity.pdbx_description
1 polymer ?
#
loop_
_entity_poly.entity_id
_entity_poly.type
_entity_poly.pdbx_seq_one_letter_code
_entity_poly.pdbx_strand_id
1 'polypeptide(L)'
;MLYTLSHSPWQVDIHALLRLVRSGDDILLMQNGVVAALHDSRYLAALLASPARVVALHNDVEARGLAAQISSSIDTISYTEFVNLTVKHASQMAW
;
A
#
# COMPACT_ATOMS: atom_id res chain seq x y z
N MET A 1 -11.31 0.65 7.79
CA MET A 1 -11.30 0.05 6.44
C MET A 1 -9.88 -0.30 6.05
N LEU A 2 -9.66 -1.47 5.53
CA LEU A 2 -8.42 -1.88 4.91
C LEU A 2 -8.58 -1.81 3.39
N TYR A 3 -7.76 -1.01 2.73
CA TYR A 3 -7.70 -0.94 1.28
C TYR A 3 -6.48 -1.73 0.80
N THR A 4 -6.68 -2.66 -0.14
CA THR A 4 -5.57 -3.40 -0.76
C THR A 4 -5.40 -2.93 -2.20
N LEU A 5 -4.21 -2.50 -2.55
CA LEU A 5 -3.85 -2.13 -3.91
C LEU A 5 -2.98 -3.23 -4.50
N SER A 6 -3.54 -4.02 -5.41
CA SER A 6 -2.84 -5.15 -6.05
C SER A 6 -2.46 -4.89 -7.50
N HIS A 7 -2.92 -3.80 -8.08
CA HIS A 7 -2.61 -3.40 -9.44
C HIS A 7 -1.55 -2.32 -9.45
N SER A 8 -0.80 -2.24 -10.55
CA SER A 8 0.12 -1.12 -10.77
C SER A 8 -0.65 0.20 -10.67
N PRO A 9 -0.04 1.25 -10.07
CA PRO A 9 -0.71 2.55 -9.95
C PRO A 9 -1.07 3.18 -11.29
N TRP A 10 -0.48 2.69 -12.40
CA TRP A 10 -0.82 3.13 -13.75
C TRP A 10 -2.14 2.57 -14.27
N GLN A 11 -2.64 1.50 -13.64
CA GLN A 11 -3.83 0.76 -14.07
C GLN A 11 -5.08 1.10 -13.28
N VAL A 12 -4.94 1.90 -12.21
CA VAL A 12 -6.04 2.27 -11.33
C VAL A 12 -6.02 3.77 -11.05
N ASP A 13 -7.15 4.28 -10.59
CA ASP A 13 -7.24 5.69 -10.19
C ASP A 13 -6.84 5.84 -8.72
N ILE A 14 -5.55 6.09 -8.48
CA ILE A 14 -5.01 6.29 -7.13
C ILE A 14 -5.66 7.49 -6.45
N HIS A 15 -5.93 8.56 -7.18
CA HIS A 15 -6.54 9.75 -6.58
C HIS A 15 -7.97 9.46 -6.10
N ALA A 16 -8.71 8.60 -6.78
CA ALA A 16 -10.02 8.16 -6.32
C ALA A 16 -9.92 7.39 -5.01
N LEU A 17 -8.93 6.49 -4.89
CA LEU A 17 -8.67 5.78 -3.64
C LEU A 17 -8.35 6.76 -2.52
N LEU A 18 -7.47 7.72 -2.76
CA LEU A 18 -7.03 8.68 -1.74
C LEU A 18 -8.16 9.59 -1.26
N ARG A 19 -9.19 9.81 -2.08
CA ARG A 19 -10.38 10.56 -1.65
C ARG A 19 -11.27 9.78 -0.70
N LEU A 20 -11.15 8.46 -0.65
CA LEU A 20 -11.97 7.59 0.20
C LEU A 20 -11.36 7.38 1.58
N VAL A 21 -10.03 7.38 1.69
CA VAL A 21 -9.34 6.99 2.92
C VAL A 21 -9.52 8.02 4.02
N ARG A 22 -9.57 7.53 5.26
CA ARG A 22 -9.74 8.33 6.47
C ARG A 22 -8.71 7.94 7.51
N SER A 23 -8.59 8.77 8.54
CA SER A 23 -7.75 8.44 9.69
C SER A 23 -8.19 7.12 10.32
N GLY A 24 -7.25 6.26 10.61
CA GLY A 24 -7.50 4.91 11.13
C GLY A 24 -7.58 3.83 10.06
N ASP A 25 -7.67 4.21 8.77
CA ASP A 25 -7.61 3.26 7.67
C ASP A 25 -6.16 2.85 7.40
N ASP A 26 -6.00 1.68 6.78
CA ASP A 26 -4.73 1.19 6.27
C ASP A 26 -4.82 0.96 4.78
N ILE A 27 -3.74 1.30 4.06
CA ILE A 27 -3.57 0.95 2.65
C ILE A 27 -2.42 -0.05 2.58
N LEU A 28 -2.71 -1.25 2.07
CA LEU A 28 -1.69 -2.27 1.82
C LEU A 28 -1.39 -2.34 0.33
N LEU A 29 -0.14 -2.06 -0.01
CA LEU A 29 0.38 -2.23 -1.36
C LEU A 29 0.88 -3.67 -1.49
N MET A 30 0.29 -4.44 -2.40
CA MET A 30 0.64 -5.83 -2.62
C MET A 30 0.71 -6.14 -4.11
N GLN A 31 1.31 -7.25 -4.49
CA GLN A 31 1.50 -7.61 -5.88
C GLN A 31 2.11 -6.43 -6.66
N ASN A 32 1.57 -6.08 -7.82
CA ASN A 32 2.09 -4.96 -8.61
C ASN A 32 1.87 -3.59 -7.95
N GLY A 33 1.01 -3.51 -6.95
CA GLY A 33 0.78 -2.28 -6.21
C GLY A 33 2.00 -1.80 -5.42
N VAL A 34 2.96 -2.68 -5.11
CA VAL A 34 4.19 -2.29 -4.38
C VAL A 34 5.04 -1.28 -5.17
N VAL A 35 4.84 -1.19 -6.48
CA VAL A 35 5.53 -0.20 -7.32
C VAL A 35 5.21 1.24 -6.87
N ALA A 36 4.04 1.48 -6.31
CA ALA A 36 3.66 2.80 -5.79
C ALA A 36 4.53 3.24 -4.60
N ALA A 37 5.21 2.30 -3.93
CA ALA A 37 6.07 2.57 -2.78
C ALA A 37 7.52 2.88 -3.14
N LEU A 38 7.89 2.83 -4.42
CA LEU A 38 9.26 3.14 -4.86
C LEU A 38 9.60 4.59 -4.53
N HIS A 39 10.86 4.84 -4.15
CA HIS A 39 11.28 6.19 -3.74
C HIS A 39 11.14 7.25 -4.84
N ASP A 40 11.10 6.85 -6.10
CA ASP A 40 10.89 7.74 -7.25
C ASP A 40 9.46 7.68 -7.81
N SER A 41 8.54 7.01 -7.12
CA SER A 41 7.14 6.92 -7.55
C SER A 41 6.48 8.30 -7.54
N ARG A 42 5.78 8.62 -8.62
CA ARG A 42 5.02 9.88 -8.71
C ARG A 42 3.83 9.92 -7.75
N TYR A 43 3.42 8.78 -7.21
CA TYR A 43 2.28 8.69 -6.28
C TYR A 43 2.71 8.68 -4.81
N LEU A 44 4.01 8.59 -4.54
CA LEU A 44 4.52 8.43 -3.17
C LEU A 44 4.12 9.60 -2.27
N ALA A 45 4.31 10.83 -2.72
CA ALA A 45 3.99 12.00 -1.93
C ALA A 45 2.51 12.05 -1.57
N ALA A 46 1.62 11.73 -2.50
CA ALA A 46 0.19 11.71 -2.28
C ALA A 46 -0.22 10.62 -1.28
N LEU A 47 0.39 9.44 -1.38
CA LEU A 47 0.15 8.34 -0.44
C LEU A 47 0.58 8.73 0.98
N LEU A 48 1.76 9.32 1.12
CA LEU A 48 2.28 9.74 2.44
C LEU A 48 1.50 10.91 3.02
N ALA A 49 0.91 11.75 2.19
CA ALA A 49 0.08 12.86 2.65
C ALA A 49 -1.33 12.43 3.05
N SER A 50 -1.75 11.19 2.72
CA SER A 50 -3.08 10.71 3.07
C SER A 50 -3.17 10.45 4.57
N PRO A 51 -4.39 10.45 5.16
CA PRO A 51 -4.56 10.18 6.59
C PRO A 51 -4.40 8.69 6.94
N ALA A 52 -4.37 7.80 5.94
CA ALA A 52 -4.21 6.37 6.16
C ALA A 52 -2.74 6.01 6.39
N ARG A 53 -2.52 4.90 7.11
CA ARG A 53 -1.20 4.29 7.18
C ARG A 53 -0.97 3.50 5.89
N VAL A 54 0.16 3.72 5.24
CA VAL A 54 0.50 3.03 3.98
C VAL A 54 1.64 2.06 4.26
N VAL A 55 1.42 0.79 3.93
CA VAL A 55 2.43 -0.28 4.10
C VAL A 55 2.52 -1.11 2.82
N ALA A 56 3.65 -1.78 2.63
CA ALA A 56 3.87 -2.65 1.48
C ALA A 56 4.15 -4.08 1.95
N LEU A 57 3.64 -5.06 1.22
CA LEU A 57 3.85 -6.47 1.56
C LEU A 57 5.26 -6.89 1.17
N HIS A 58 6.05 -7.27 2.18
CA HIS A 58 7.48 -7.61 2.01
C HIS A 58 7.69 -8.72 0.98
N ASN A 59 6.88 -9.76 1.04
CA ASN A 59 6.99 -10.90 0.11
C ASN A 59 6.89 -10.45 -1.36
N ASP A 60 6.00 -9.53 -1.66
CA ASP A 60 5.80 -9.05 -3.02
C ASP A 60 6.90 -8.07 -3.45
N VAL A 61 7.42 -7.29 -2.52
CA VAL A 61 8.58 -6.42 -2.77
C VAL A 61 9.79 -7.26 -3.15
N GLU A 62 10.09 -8.31 -2.37
CA GLU A 62 11.22 -9.21 -2.64
C GLU A 62 11.05 -9.99 -3.94
N ALA A 63 9.84 -10.51 -4.18
CA ALA A 63 9.57 -11.27 -5.40
C ALA A 63 9.85 -10.47 -6.68
N ARG A 64 9.74 -9.15 -6.60
CA ARG A 64 10.00 -8.24 -7.73
C ARG A 64 11.39 -7.62 -7.71
N GLY A 65 12.24 -7.99 -6.73
CA GLY A 65 13.59 -7.45 -6.62
C GLY A 65 13.64 -5.96 -6.29
N LEU A 66 12.64 -5.43 -5.60
CA LEU A 66 12.49 -3.99 -5.38
C LEU A 66 12.89 -3.53 -3.97
N ALA A 67 13.39 -4.44 -3.12
CA ALA A 67 13.65 -4.11 -1.72
C ALA A 67 14.53 -2.88 -1.52
N ALA A 68 15.55 -2.68 -2.38
CA ALA A 68 16.46 -1.55 -2.27
C ALA A 68 15.85 -0.24 -2.79
N GLN A 69 14.77 -0.30 -3.56
CA GLN A 69 14.14 0.88 -4.16
C GLN A 69 12.89 1.37 -3.42
N ILE A 70 12.44 0.65 -2.40
CA ILE A 70 11.27 1.07 -1.62
C ILE A 70 11.65 2.30 -0.78
N SER A 71 10.76 3.28 -0.75
CA SER A 71 10.93 4.48 0.09
C SER A 71 11.12 4.10 1.55
N SER A 72 12.06 4.73 2.22
CA SER A 72 12.25 4.56 3.67
C SER A 72 11.06 5.07 4.49
N SER A 73 10.18 5.84 3.88
CA SER A 73 8.97 6.35 4.52
C SER A 73 7.80 5.35 4.49
N ILE A 74 7.94 4.25 3.76
CA ILE A 74 6.94 3.18 3.68
C ILE A 74 7.47 1.97 4.44
N ASP A 75 6.74 1.51 5.45
CA ASP A 75 7.08 0.27 6.15
C ASP A 75 6.70 -0.93 5.28
N THR A 76 7.57 -1.94 5.28
CA THR A 76 7.23 -3.24 4.70
C THR A 76 6.75 -4.17 5.81
N ILE A 77 5.72 -4.94 5.55
CA ILE A 77 5.14 -5.85 6.53
C ILE A 77 5.19 -7.29 6.03
N SER A 78 5.23 -8.22 6.99
CA SER A 78 5.18 -9.64 6.73
C SER A 78 3.77 -10.10 6.39
N TYR A 79 3.66 -11.33 5.86
CA TYR A 79 2.35 -11.94 5.61
C TYR A 79 1.54 -12.07 6.91
N THR A 80 2.19 -12.40 8.04
CA THR A 80 1.53 -12.48 9.33
C THR A 80 0.93 -11.13 9.74
N GLU A 81 1.68 -10.05 9.54
CA GLU A 81 1.18 -8.70 9.82
C GLU A 81 0.02 -8.31 8.89
N PHE A 82 0.06 -8.77 7.63
CA PHE A 82 -1.06 -8.61 6.72
C PHE A 82 -2.32 -9.29 7.26
N VAL A 83 -2.21 -10.54 7.71
CA VAL A 83 -3.33 -11.26 8.30
C VAL A 83 -3.88 -10.51 9.52
N ASN A 84 -3.00 -9.95 10.35
CA ASN A 84 -3.41 -9.14 11.50
C ASN A 84 -4.21 -7.89 11.07
N LEU A 85 -3.84 -7.27 9.95
CA LEU A 85 -4.61 -6.15 9.41
C LEU A 85 -6.02 -6.57 8.98
N THR A 86 -6.17 -7.77 8.42
CA THR A 86 -7.51 -8.27 8.04
C THR A 86 -8.38 -8.55 9.26
N VAL A 87 -7.77 -8.89 10.39
CA VAL A 87 -8.49 -9.08 11.67
C VAL A 87 -8.85 -7.73 12.28
N LYS A 88 -7.94 -6.75 12.22
CA LYS A 88 -8.14 -5.41 12.76
C LYS A 88 -9.33 -4.69 12.10
N HIS A 89 -9.50 -4.86 10.80
CA HIS A 89 -10.51 -4.15 10.03
C HIS A 89 -11.71 -5.03 9.73
N ALA A 90 -12.92 -4.54 10.07
CA ALA A 90 -14.17 -5.24 9.79
C ALA A 90 -14.49 -5.29 8.30
N SER A 91 -13.97 -4.33 7.53
CA SER A 91 -14.27 -4.20 6.11
C SER A 91 -12.99 -4.03 5.30
N GLN A 92 -12.99 -4.58 4.09
CA GLN A 92 -11.89 -4.49 3.15
C GLN A 92 -12.39 -4.05 1.78
N MET A 93 -11.57 -3.34 1.03
CA MET A 93 -11.87 -2.94 -0.34
C MET A 93 -10.61 -3.16 -1.19
N ALA A 94 -10.77 -3.93 -2.26
CA ALA A 94 -9.70 -4.22 -3.21
C ALA A 94 -9.67 -3.18 -4.34
N TRP A 95 -8.46 -2.74 -4.67
CA TRP A 95 -8.19 -1.80 -5.76
C TRP A 95 -7.21 -2.38 -6.76
#